data_f54582e3d9ba8afea9ee155fe11296d7
#
_entry.id   f54582e3d9ba8afea9ee155fe11296d7
#
_cell.length_a   1.000
_cell.length_b   1.000
_cell.length_c   1.000
_cell.angle_alpha   90.00
_cell.angle_beta   90.00
_cell.angle_gamma   90.00
#
_symmetry.space_group_name_H-M   'P 1'
#
loop_
_entity.id
_entity.type
_entity.pdbx_description
1 polymer ?
#
loop_
_entity_poly.entity_id
_entity_poly.type
_entity_poly.pdbx_seq_one_letter_code
_entity_poly.pdbx_strand_id
1 'polypeptide(L)'
;MVNKFLHPNGGSETYIFKLGEQLQKTGHEVQFFGMEHAGRIVGNHAECYTSDMDFHGGGLKKLLYPLRIIYSAEAKKKMRLVLEDFRPDVVHLNNINFQLTPSVIYAVRAYEKKHNRHVRIVYTAHDYQWVCPNHMMRVPSTGEICFACRGGDFMQCSKRRCIHDSGMKSLLGTIEAKYYAKRKTYGMVDVIVCPSEFMRKQLDTDPLLADKTVMMHNFIERSSGKTDHIEKPGEGPVSSVRTEENDVGQNGGDEKSKDYVLYFGRFSEEKGTETLLKACSALPDIPFIFAGTGPLEEKVNQAANVENRGFVSGEELRSLIAGARFSVYPSEWYENCPFSVMESQMYGTPVLVSDLGGAPELVQAGKTGDLFRGGDIQELTEHIRTLWNDPELCREYSENCKNIKFDTIEEYCDKIVRKVYQS
;
A
#
# COMPACT_ATOMS: atom_id res chain seq x y z
N MET A 1 12.19 -5.15 -11.24
CA MET A 1 10.94 -4.65 -10.63
C MET A 1 10.15 -3.82 -11.62
N VAL A 2 8.85 -4.06 -11.76
CA VAL A 2 7.97 -3.31 -12.67
C VAL A 2 6.85 -2.69 -11.84
N ASN A 3 6.74 -1.36 -11.86
CA ASN A 3 5.71 -0.61 -11.14
C ASN A 3 5.43 0.70 -11.89
N LYS A 4 4.17 1.17 -11.88
CA LYS A 4 3.81 2.41 -12.59
C LYS A 4 4.56 3.63 -12.08
N PHE A 5 4.68 3.81 -10.76
CA PHE A 5 5.41 4.91 -10.14
C PHE A 5 6.79 4.46 -9.67
N LEU A 6 7.82 5.24 -9.99
CA LEU A 6 9.20 5.04 -9.57
C LEU A 6 9.67 6.16 -8.63
N HIS A 7 8.74 6.78 -7.92
CA HIS A 7 8.94 7.80 -6.88
C HIS A 7 8.03 7.48 -5.68
N PRO A 8 8.31 7.97 -4.48
CA PRO A 8 7.47 7.75 -3.30
C PRO A 8 6.04 8.24 -3.53
N ASN A 9 5.04 7.37 -3.33
CA ASN A 9 3.64 7.69 -3.53
C ASN A 9 2.70 6.93 -2.56
N GLY A 10 3.09 5.73 -2.11
CA GLY A 10 2.28 4.91 -1.21
C GLY A 10 2.96 3.59 -0.82
N GLY A 11 2.18 2.68 -0.25
CA GLY A 11 2.68 1.41 0.28
C GLY A 11 3.32 0.49 -0.76
N SER A 12 2.79 0.46 -1.97
CA SER A 12 3.36 -0.34 -3.07
C SER A 12 4.75 0.16 -3.50
N GLU A 13 4.97 1.47 -3.48
CA GLU A 13 6.26 2.07 -3.78
C GLU A 13 7.25 1.82 -2.64
N THR A 14 6.82 1.97 -1.39
CA THR A 14 7.62 1.56 -0.22
C THR A 14 8.06 0.11 -0.34
N TYR A 15 7.13 -0.79 -0.68
CA TYR A 15 7.42 -2.21 -0.87
C TYR A 15 8.50 -2.45 -1.93
N ILE A 16 8.36 -1.90 -3.14
CA ILE A 16 9.31 -2.19 -4.23
C ILE A 16 10.70 -1.58 -3.97
N PHE A 17 10.78 -0.39 -3.36
CA PHE A 17 12.07 0.24 -3.10
C PHE A 17 12.83 -0.49 -2.01
N LYS A 18 12.17 -0.82 -0.90
CA LYS A 18 12.80 -1.54 0.21
C LYS A 18 13.21 -2.98 -0.17
N LEU A 19 12.34 -3.70 -0.88
CA LEU A 19 12.68 -5.02 -1.39
C LEU A 19 13.82 -4.97 -2.41
N GLY A 20 13.79 -3.98 -3.32
CA GLY A 20 14.86 -3.82 -4.31
C GLY A 20 16.20 -3.48 -3.67
N GLU A 21 16.23 -2.56 -2.70
CA GLU A 21 17.43 -2.25 -1.92
C GLU A 21 17.98 -3.47 -1.18
N GLN A 22 17.11 -4.23 -0.51
CA GLN A 22 17.54 -5.43 0.22
C GLN A 22 18.05 -6.54 -0.71
N LEU A 23 17.44 -6.75 -1.86
CA LEU A 23 17.94 -7.66 -2.88
C LEU A 23 19.34 -7.25 -3.35
N GLN A 24 19.59 -5.97 -3.58
CA GLN A 24 20.92 -5.47 -3.94
C GLN A 24 21.95 -5.70 -2.83
N LYS A 25 21.59 -5.47 -1.56
CA LYS A 25 22.44 -5.75 -0.39
C LYS A 25 22.81 -7.25 -0.29
N THR A 26 21.94 -8.13 -0.77
CA THR A 26 22.18 -9.60 -0.78
C THR A 26 22.85 -10.09 -2.07
N GLY A 27 23.32 -9.19 -2.93
CA GLY A 27 24.13 -9.51 -4.11
C GLY A 27 23.34 -9.75 -5.40
N HIS A 28 22.05 -9.41 -5.44
CA HIS A 28 21.26 -9.45 -6.66
C HIS A 28 21.36 -8.15 -7.44
N GLU A 29 21.38 -8.22 -8.76
CA GLU A 29 21.22 -7.04 -9.62
C GLU A 29 19.73 -6.72 -9.75
N VAL A 30 19.36 -5.46 -9.51
CA VAL A 30 17.96 -5.00 -9.57
C VAL A 30 17.86 -3.76 -10.44
N GLN A 31 16.93 -3.81 -11.40
CA GLN A 31 16.55 -2.65 -12.21
C GLN A 31 15.04 -2.42 -12.14
N PHE A 32 14.62 -1.19 -12.41
CA PHE A 32 13.23 -0.78 -12.30
C PHE A 32 12.68 -0.27 -13.63
N PHE A 33 11.46 -0.70 -13.96
CA PHE A 33 10.74 -0.23 -15.13
C PHE A 33 9.38 0.35 -14.73
N GLY A 34 9.08 1.55 -15.21
CA GLY A 34 7.84 2.27 -14.90
C GLY A 34 7.65 3.49 -15.80
N MET A 35 6.90 4.48 -15.27
CA MET A 35 6.72 5.77 -15.94
C MET A 35 7.87 6.73 -15.64
N GLU A 36 8.13 7.63 -16.59
CA GLU A 36 9.01 8.78 -16.37
C GLU A 36 8.32 9.79 -15.45
N HIS A 37 9.09 10.31 -14.50
CA HIS A 37 8.63 11.33 -13.56
C HIS A 37 9.81 12.11 -13.00
N ALA A 38 9.67 13.43 -12.79
CA ALA A 38 10.75 14.29 -12.29
C ALA A 38 11.26 13.88 -10.88
N GLY A 39 10.41 13.26 -10.06
CA GLY A 39 10.77 12.73 -8.74
C GLY A 39 11.21 11.26 -8.73
N ARG A 40 11.54 10.66 -9.87
CA ARG A 40 12.01 9.28 -9.98
C ARG A 40 13.30 9.07 -9.21
N ILE A 41 13.33 8.05 -8.34
CA ILE A 41 14.49 7.74 -7.48
C ILE A 41 15.21 6.44 -7.87
N VAL A 42 14.61 5.61 -8.72
CA VAL A 42 15.18 4.34 -9.20
C VAL A 42 14.99 4.22 -10.71
N GLY A 43 15.78 3.35 -11.38
CA GLY A 43 15.70 3.27 -12.83
C GLY A 43 16.31 1.99 -13.43
N ASN A 44 16.60 2.05 -14.74
CA ASN A 44 17.24 0.98 -15.50
C ASN A 44 18.34 1.56 -16.40
N HIS A 45 19.32 0.72 -16.76
CA HIS A 45 20.49 1.12 -17.56
C HIS A 45 20.11 1.51 -19.00
N ALA A 46 19.05 0.94 -19.54
CA ALA A 46 18.56 1.27 -20.88
C ALA A 46 17.91 2.66 -20.97
N GLU A 47 17.77 3.40 -19.85
CA GLU A 47 17.08 4.70 -19.73
C GLU A 47 15.69 4.69 -20.39
N CYS A 48 14.98 3.58 -20.31
CA CYS A 48 13.69 3.35 -20.93
C CYS A 48 12.54 3.38 -19.92
N TYR A 49 11.71 4.43 -20.01
CA TYR A 49 10.53 4.65 -19.17
C TYR A 49 9.34 5.02 -20.06
N THR A 50 8.11 4.65 -19.66
CA THR A 50 6.92 5.07 -20.40
C THR A 50 6.65 6.56 -20.18
N SER A 51 6.02 7.20 -21.16
CA SER A 51 5.57 8.58 -20.98
C SER A 51 4.58 8.67 -19.83
N ASP A 52 4.67 9.76 -19.06
CA ASP A 52 3.64 10.11 -18.10
C ASP A 52 2.29 10.29 -18.82
N MET A 53 1.24 9.70 -18.26
CA MET A 53 -0.13 9.87 -18.76
C MET A 53 -0.76 11.07 -18.07
N ASP A 54 -0.43 12.28 -18.53
CA ASP A 54 -1.12 13.49 -18.08
C ASP A 54 -2.56 13.51 -18.63
N PHE A 55 -3.52 13.13 -17.75
CA PHE A 55 -4.95 13.18 -18.03
C PHE A 55 -5.50 14.62 -18.17
N HIS A 56 -4.69 15.63 -17.84
CA HIS A 56 -5.07 17.05 -17.86
C HIS A 56 -4.64 17.75 -19.14
N GLY A 57 -3.74 17.18 -19.93
CA GLY A 57 -3.29 17.73 -21.22
C GLY A 57 -4.41 17.82 -22.27
N GLY A 58 -4.48 18.90 -23.06
CA GLY A 58 -5.46 19.12 -24.15
C GLY A 58 -5.04 18.51 -25.49
N GLY A 59 -6.01 18.21 -26.37
CA GLY A 59 -5.77 17.88 -27.78
C GLY A 59 -6.26 16.51 -28.26
N LEU A 60 -6.05 16.22 -29.56
CA LEU A 60 -6.44 14.97 -30.25
C LEU A 60 -5.88 13.69 -29.59
N LYS A 61 -4.83 13.79 -28.79
CA LYS A 61 -4.28 12.67 -28.03
C LYS A 61 -5.27 12.07 -27.04
N LYS A 62 -6.25 12.85 -26.54
CA LYS A 62 -7.32 12.33 -25.63
C LYS A 62 -8.19 11.26 -26.26
N LEU A 63 -8.40 11.27 -27.58
CA LEU A 63 -9.20 10.24 -28.26
C LEU A 63 -8.54 8.85 -28.23
N LEU A 64 -7.22 8.78 -28.11
CA LEU A 64 -6.46 7.52 -28.08
C LEU A 64 -6.22 6.98 -26.66
N TYR A 65 -6.48 7.77 -25.61
CA TYR A 65 -6.29 7.34 -24.22
C TYR A 65 -7.09 6.06 -23.87
N PRO A 66 -8.36 5.90 -24.27
CA PRO A 66 -9.11 4.68 -23.95
C PRO A 66 -8.42 3.40 -24.48
N LEU A 67 -7.84 3.47 -25.68
CA LEU A 67 -7.10 2.34 -26.25
C LEU A 67 -5.78 2.08 -25.52
N ARG A 68 -5.08 3.13 -25.09
CA ARG A 68 -3.81 3.02 -24.34
C ARG A 68 -4.04 2.45 -22.93
N ILE A 69 -5.17 2.75 -22.28
CA ILE A 69 -5.53 2.19 -20.98
C ILE A 69 -5.79 0.68 -21.09
N ILE A 70 -6.37 0.21 -22.21
CA ILE A 70 -6.56 -1.22 -22.45
C ILE A 70 -5.25 -1.90 -22.82
N TYR A 71 -4.45 -1.30 -23.70
CA TYR A 71 -3.22 -1.90 -24.20
C TYR A 71 -2.16 -0.85 -24.53
N SER A 72 -1.06 -0.85 -23.77
CA SER A 72 0.08 0.04 -24.01
C SER A 72 1.13 -0.60 -24.93
N ALA A 73 1.09 -0.28 -26.21
CA ALA A 73 2.13 -0.68 -27.16
C ALA A 73 3.50 -0.04 -26.80
N GLU A 74 3.47 1.17 -26.22
CA GLU A 74 4.66 1.87 -25.72
C GLU A 74 5.32 1.10 -24.59
N ALA A 75 4.55 0.73 -23.53
CA ALA A 75 5.09 -0.01 -22.39
C ALA A 75 5.68 -1.36 -22.86
N LYS A 76 4.97 -2.07 -23.73
CA LYS A 76 5.48 -3.33 -24.31
C LYS A 76 6.79 -3.13 -25.08
N LYS A 77 6.90 -2.07 -25.92
CA LYS A 77 8.11 -1.78 -26.69
C LYS A 77 9.29 -1.44 -25.79
N LYS A 78 9.08 -0.52 -24.82
CA LYS A 78 10.13 -0.06 -23.89
C LYS A 78 10.55 -1.17 -22.93
N MET A 79 9.61 -1.98 -22.42
CA MET A 79 9.93 -3.16 -21.62
C MET A 79 10.84 -4.14 -22.37
N ARG A 80 10.63 -4.35 -23.68
CA ARG A 80 11.53 -5.18 -24.49
C ARG A 80 12.97 -4.66 -24.51
N LEU A 81 13.17 -3.34 -24.60
CA LEU A 81 14.50 -2.76 -24.58
C LEU A 81 15.21 -3.03 -23.25
N VAL A 82 14.49 -2.87 -22.13
CA VAL A 82 15.03 -3.21 -20.79
C VAL A 82 15.35 -4.70 -20.67
N LEU A 83 14.49 -5.58 -21.19
CA LEU A 83 14.74 -7.04 -21.18
C LEU A 83 15.96 -7.43 -22.00
N GLU A 84 16.17 -6.82 -23.18
CA GLU A 84 17.35 -7.10 -24.04
C GLU A 84 18.64 -6.61 -23.39
N ASP A 85 18.60 -5.48 -22.70
CA ASP A 85 19.76 -4.90 -22.01
C ASP A 85 20.11 -5.69 -20.74
N PHE A 86 19.16 -5.83 -19.83
CA PHE A 86 19.37 -6.36 -18.48
C PHE A 86 19.37 -7.91 -18.43
N ARG A 87 18.62 -8.57 -19.30
CA ARG A 87 18.49 -10.05 -19.37
C ARG A 87 18.12 -10.69 -18.03
N PRO A 88 17.02 -10.27 -17.38
CA PRO A 88 16.67 -10.73 -16.04
C PRO A 88 16.32 -12.21 -15.98
N ASP A 89 16.53 -12.84 -14.81
CA ASP A 89 16.00 -14.16 -14.47
C ASP A 89 14.55 -14.06 -13.96
N VAL A 90 14.23 -12.95 -13.28
CA VAL A 90 12.92 -12.68 -12.68
C VAL A 90 12.41 -11.31 -13.11
N VAL A 91 11.15 -11.25 -13.51
CA VAL A 91 10.40 -10.00 -13.67
C VAL A 91 9.32 -9.93 -12.60
N HIS A 92 9.50 -9.06 -11.62
CA HIS A 92 8.56 -8.88 -10.53
C HIS A 92 7.62 -7.69 -10.83
N LEU A 93 6.37 -8.01 -11.11
CA LEU A 93 5.30 -7.06 -11.42
C LEU A 93 4.62 -6.62 -10.12
N ASN A 94 4.27 -5.34 -10.06
CA ASN A 94 3.53 -4.72 -8.97
C ASN A 94 2.32 -3.98 -9.56
N ASN A 95 2.15 -2.67 -9.35
CA ASN A 95 1.07 -1.91 -9.96
C ASN A 95 1.36 -1.62 -11.45
N ILE A 96 0.84 -2.45 -12.35
CA ILE A 96 1.04 -2.30 -13.81
C ILE A 96 -0.18 -1.74 -14.55
N ASN A 97 -1.28 -1.54 -13.85
CA ASN A 97 -2.59 -1.26 -14.43
C ASN A 97 -2.69 0.17 -14.99
N PHE A 98 -3.53 0.34 -16.00
CA PHE A 98 -3.86 1.57 -16.72
C PHE A 98 -2.69 2.20 -17.47
N GLN A 99 -1.55 2.47 -16.86
CA GLN A 99 -0.43 3.18 -17.46
C GLN A 99 0.53 2.24 -18.21
N LEU A 100 1.00 1.19 -17.53
CA LEU A 100 1.86 0.18 -18.15
C LEU A 100 1.06 -0.88 -18.88
N THR A 101 -0.08 -1.26 -18.33
CA THR A 101 -0.98 -2.34 -18.74
C THR A 101 -0.35 -3.73 -18.68
N PRO A 102 -1.14 -4.81 -18.60
CA PRO A 102 -0.63 -6.18 -18.70
C PRO A 102 0.08 -6.51 -20.03
N SER A 103 0.19 -5.54 -20.95
CA SER A 103 1.00 -5.69 -22.18
C SER A 103 2.48 -5.98 -21.90
N VAL A 104 3.00 -5.61 -20.71
CA VAL A 104 4.35 -5.93 -20.27
C VAL A 104 4.56 -7.43 -20.10
N ILE A 105 3.53 -8.19 -19.71
CA ILE A 105 3.58 -9.66 -19.62
C ILE A 105 3.88 -10.28 -20.99
N TYR A 106 3.22 -9.77 -22.04
CA TYR A 106 3.51 -10.22 -23.41
C TYR A 106 4.92 -9.85 -23.88
N ALA A 107 5.51 -8.77 -23.37
CA ALA A 107 6.89 -8.42 -23.67
C ALA A 107 7.84 -9.48 -23.12
N VAL A 108 7.63 -9.90 -21.88
CA VAL A 108 8.45 -10.94 -21.21
C VAL A 108 8.31 -12.27 -21.94
N ARG A 109 7.08 -12.75 -22.19
CA ARG A 109 6.86 -14.03 -22.88
C ARG A 109 7.38 -14.05 -24.32
N ALA A 110 7.35 -12.89 -25.01
CA ALA A 110 7.96 -12.77 -26.34
C ALA A 110 9.49 -12.77 -26.28
N TYR A 111 10.09 -12.20 -25.24
CA TYR A 111 11.53 -12.24 -24.98
C TYR A 111 12.01 -13.67 -24.71
N GLU A 112 11.33 -14.41 -23.83
CA GLU A 112 11.62 -15.82 -23.57
C GLU A 112 11.65 -16.66 -24.84
N LYS A 113 10.59 -16.52 -25.67
CA LYS A 113 10.48 -17.27 -26.93
C LYS A 113 11.63 -16.93 -27.89
N LYS A 114 12.03 -15.64 -27.96
CA LYS A 114 13.11 -15.19 -28.84
C LYS A 114 14.47 -15.75 -28.43
N HIS A 115 14.74 -15.81 -27.11
CA HIS A 115 16.06 -16.18 -26.57
C HIS A 115 16.12 -17.62 -26.06
N ASN A 116 15.02 -18.38 -26.16
CA ASN A 116 14.90 -19.73 -25.61
C ASN A 116 15.37 -19.80 -24.14
N ARG A 117 15.01 -18.79 -23.35
CA ARG A 117 15.40 -18.66 -21.95
C ARG A 117 14.17 -18.34 -21.10
N HIS A 118 13.93 -19.14 -20.07
CA HIS A 118 12.83 -18.87 -19.13
C HIS A 118 13.12 -17.61 -18.29
N VAL A 119 12.09 -16.77 -18.11
CA VAL A 119 12.08 -15.61 -17.24
C VAL A 119 10.89 -15.73 -16.32
N ARG A 120 11.13 -15.91 -15.04
CA ARG A 120 10.06 -16.06 -14.07
C ARG A 120 9.29 -14.76 -13.90
N ILE A 121 7.98 -14.79 -14.10
CA ILE A 121 7.10 -13.66 -13.86
C ILE A 121 6.41 -13.81 -12.50
N VAL A 122 6.74 -12.93 -11.58
CA VAL A 122 6.10 -12.82 -10.27
C VAL A 122 5.21 -11.57 -10.25
N TYR A 123 4.07 -11.66 -9.59
CA TYR A 123 3.18 -10.52 -9.35
C TYR A 123 2.88 -10.40 -7.85
N THR A 124 3.12 -9.23 -7.24
CA THR A 124 2.59 -8.93 -5.92
C THR A 124 1.28 -8.15 -6.06
N ALA A 125 0.22 -8.70 -5.49
CA ALA A 125 -1.13 -8.15 -5.56
C ALA A 125 -1.30 -7.03 -4.53
N HIS A 126 -1.10 -5.78 -4.95
CA HIS A 126 -1.30 -4.61 -4.08
C HIS A 126 -2.75 -4.14 -4.04
N ASP A 127 -3.56 -4.53 -5.04
CA ASP A 127 -4.98 -4.23 -5.15
C ASP A 127 -5.75 -5.40 -5.76
N TYR A 128 -7.08 -5.27 -5.88
CA TYR A 128 -7.97 -6.33 -6.36
C TYR A 128 -8.24 -6.26 -7.87
N GLN A 129 -7.44 -5.56 -8.66
CA GLN A 129 -7.79 -5.27 -10.06
C GLN A 129 -7.99 -6.51 -10.91
N TRP A 130 -7.32 -7.61 -10.64
CA TRP A 130 -7.46 -8.82 -11.45
C TRP A 130 -8.81 -9.54 -11.27
N VAL A 131 -9.53 -9.23 -10.18
CA VAL A 131 -10.88 -9.75 -9.90
C VAL A 131 -11.95 -8.66 -9.81
N CYS A 132 -11.54 -7.39 -9.78
CA CYS A 132 -12.44 -6.24 -9.70
C CYS A 132 -11.91 -5.07 -10.54
N PRO A 133 -12.53 -4.68 -11.68
CA PRO A 133 -12.01 -3.65 -12.58
C PRO A 133 -11.83 -2.27 -11.95
N ASN A 134 -12.54 -1.95 -10.86
CA ASN A 134 -12.30 -0.72 -10.09
C ASN A 134 -11.25 -0.87 -8.99
N HIS A 135 -10.62 -2.04 -8.85
CA HIS A 135 -9.57 -2.44 -7.93
C HIS A 135 -9.86 -2.29 -6.42
N MET A 136 -11.02 -1.76 -6.03
CA MET A 136 -11.34 -1.45 -4.62
C MET A 136 -12.32 -2.45 -3.99
N MET A 137 -13.04 -3.27 -4.78
CA MET A 137 -14.13 -4.13 -4.31
C MET A 137 -15.18 -3.35 -3.50
N ARG A 138 -15.39 -2.08 -3.88
CA ARG A 138 -16.35 -1.13 -3.27
C ARG A 138 -17.05 -0.35 -4.36
N VAL A 139 -18.35 -0.10 -4.21
CA VAL A 139 -19.12 0.76 -5.10
C VAL A 139 -18.96 2.21 -4.65
N PRO A 140 -18.34 3.11 -5.44
CA PRO A 140 -18.01 4.45 -4.98
C PRO A 140 -19.23 5.29 -4.58
N SER A 141 -20.34 5.19 -5.33
CA SER A 141 -21.53 6.00 -5.08
C SER A 141 -22.31 5.63 -3.81
N THR A 142 -22.17 4.40 -3.33
CA THR A 142 -22.90 3.91 -2.13
C THR A 142 -21.99 3.56 -0.97
N GLY A 143 -20.69 3.43 -1.20
CA GLY A 143 -19.76 2.89 -0.22
C GLY A 143 -19.90 1.38 0.02
N GLU A 144 -20.83 0.70 -0.66
CA GLU A 144 -21.12 -0.73 -0.48
C GLU A 144 -19.92 -1.59 -0.89
N ILE A 145 -19.55 -2.51 -0.02
CA ILE A 145 -18.58 -3.58 -0.31
C ILE A 145 -19.18 -4.53 -1.37
N CYS A 146 -18.40 -4.85 -2.41
CA CYS A 146 -18.92 -5.51 -3.58
C CYS A 146 -18.05 -6.68 -4.05
N PHE A 147 -18.67 -7.83 -4.25
CA PHE A 147 -18.04 -9.05 -4.77
C PHE A 147 -18.58 -9.48 -6.16
N ALA A 148 -19.35 -8.62 -6.80
CA ALA A 148 -20.14 -9.00 -7.98
C ALA A 148 -19.32 -9.36 -9.24
N CYS A 149 -18.05 -8.89 -9.33
CA CYS A 149 -17.17 -9.18 -10.47
C CYS A 149 -16.34 -10.46 -10.31
N ARG A 150 -16.33 -11.08 -9.12
CA ARG A 150 -15.59 -12.33 -8.90
C ARG A 150 -16.09 -13.43 -9.84
N GLY A 151 -15.19 -14.31 -10.26
CA GLY A 151 -15.49 -15.34 -11.25
C GLY A 151 -15.67 -14.81 -12.68
N GLY A 152 -15.29 -13.54 -12.95
CA GLY A 152 -15.23 -12.97 -14.29
C GLY A 152 -16.47 -12.24 -14.78
N ASP A 153 -17.51 -12.02 -13.96
CA ASP A 153 -18.68 -11.21 -14.35
C ASP A 153 -18.37 -9.70 -14.29
N PHE A 154 -17.36 -9.27 -15.05
CA PHE A 154 -16.90 -7.89 -15.08
C PHE A 154 -17.95 -6.88 -15.58
N MET A 155 -19.09 -7.35 -16.18
CA MET A 155 -20.18 -6.44 -16.57
C MET A 155 -20.82 -5.74 -15.37
N GLN A 156 -20.70 -6.28 -14.16
CA GLN A 156 -21.21 -5.65 -12.96
C GLN A 156 -20.54 -4.30 -12.68
N CYS A 157 -19.25 -4.16 -13.01
CA CYS A 157 -18.54 -2.90 -12.91
C CYS A 157 -19.20 -1.78 -13.72
N SER A 158 -19.55 -2.06 -14.98
CA SER A 158 -20.25 -1.11 -15.85
C SER A 158 -21.68 -0.81 -15.35
N LYS A 159 -22.44 -1.83 -14.95
CA LYS A 159 -23.82 -1.68 -14.46
C LYS A 159 -23.90 -0.80 -13.20
N ARG A 160 -22.92 -0.94 -12.29
CA ARG A 160 -22.84 -0.23 -11.01
C ARG A 160 -22.02 1.07 -11.08
N ARG A 161 -21.51 1.46 -12.26
CA ARG A 161 -20.67 2.64 -12.49
C ARG A 161 -19.48 2.71 -11.53
N CYS A 162 -18.80 1.59 -11.27
CA CYS A 162 -17.81 1.47 -10.19
C CYS A 162 -16.56 2.32 -10.37
N ILE A 163 -16.24 2.83 -11.58
CA ILE A 163 -15.03 3.65 -11.79
C ILE A 163 -15.43 5.12 -11.82
N HIS A 164 -15.14 5.85 -10.76
CA HIS A 164 -15.45 7.28 -10.55
C HIS A 164 -16.92 7.65 -10.83
N ASP A 165 -17.85 6.77 -10.52
CA ASP A 165 -19.29 6.92 -10.81
C ASP A 165 -19.60 7.27 -12.29
N SER A 166 -18.70 6.90 -13.19
CA SER A 166 -18.78 7.17 -14.63
C SER A 166 -19.10 5.91 -15.41
N GLY A 167 -20.25 5.89 -16.13
CA GLY A 167 -20.62 4.78 -16.99
C GLY A 167 -19.58 4.51 -18.08
N MET A 168 -19.01 5.55 -18.68
CA MET A 168 -17.98 5.42 -19.72
C MET A 168 -16.68 4.84 -19.18
N LYS A 169 -16.17 5.33 -18.05
CA LYS A 169 -14.95 4.81 -17.43
C LYS A 169 -15.14 3.37 -16.97
N SER A 170 -16.31 3.05 -16.40
CA SER A 170 -16.65 1.69 -15.95
C SER A 170 -16.80 0.71 -17.11
N LEU A 171 -17.36 1.16 -18.24
CA LEU A 171 -17.42 0.36 -19.47
C LEU A 171 -16.01 0.08 -20.00
N LEU A 172 -15.12 1.08 -19.99
CA LEU A 172 -13.75 0.93 -20.42
C LEU A 172 -12.98 -0.07 -19.54
N GLY A 173 -13.09 0.01 -18.22
CA GLY A 173 -12.50 -0.96 -17.29
C GLY A 173 -13.08 -2.36 -17.47
N THR A 174 -14.40 -2.48 -17.77
CA THR A 174 -15.03 -3.74 -18.09
C THR A 174 -14.46 -4.36 -19.38
N ILE A 175 -14.25 -3.55 -20.41
CA ILE A 175 -13.67 -4.00 -21.70
C ILE A 175 -12.22 -4.45 -21.48
N GLU A 176 -11.44 -3.70 -20.73
CA GLU A 176 -10.06 -4.05 -20.36
C GLU A 176 -10.00 -5.40 -19.65
N ALA A 177 -10.77 -5.58 -18.57
CA ALA A 177 -10.81 -6.81 -17.80
C ALA A 177 -11.22 -8.02 -18.66
N LYS A 178 -12.27 -7.88 -19.49
CA LYS A 178 -12.70 -8.94 -20.42
C LYS A 178 -11.66 -9.25 -21.51
N TYR A 179 -10.95 -8.24 -21.99
CA TYR A 179 -9.89 -8.42 -22.98
C TYR A 179 -8.78 -9.33 -22.43
N TYR A 180 -8.29 -9.06 -21.22
CA TYR A 180 -7.23 -9.84 -20.60
C TYR A 180 -7.71 -11.20 -20.10
N ALA A 181 -8.93 -11.31 -19.59
CA ALA A 181 -9.55 -12.59 -19.22
C ALA A 181 -9.70 -13.52 -20.43
N LYS A 182 -10.24 -13.03 -21.56
CA LYS A 182 -10.38 -13.81 -22.80
C LYS A 182 -9.03 -14.32 -23.31
N ARG A 183 -7.96 -13.55 -23.13
CA ARG A 183 -6.60 -13.91 -23.53
C ARG A 183 -5.86 -14.75 -22.48
N LYS A 184 -6.48 -15.03 -21.34
CA LYS A 184 -5.87 -15.74 -20.21
C LYS A 184 -4.52 -15.11 -19.79
N THR A 185 -4.41 -13.77 -19.88
CA THR A 185 -3.14 -13.05 -19.72
C THR A 185 -2.54 -13.24 -18.35
N TYR A 186 -3.35 -13.17 -17.31
CA TYR A 186 -2.89 -13.34 -15.94
C TYR A 186 -2.47 -14.79 -15.64
N GLY A 187 -2.98 -15.76 -16.38
CA GLY A 187 -2.50 -17.14 -16.36
C GLY A 187 -1.06 -17.31 -16.87
N MET A 188 -0.49 -16.29 -17.54
CA MET A 188 0.92 -16.28 -17.97
C MET A 188 1.90 -15.89 -16.84
N VAL A 189 1.42 -15.44 -15.68
CA VAL A 189 2.25 -15.18 -14.50
C VAL A 189 2.54 -16.50 -13.81
N ASP A 190 3.76 -16.67 -13.30
CA ASP A 190 4.19 -17.94 -12.70
C ASP A 190 3.78 -18.02 -11.23
N VAL A 191 3.95 -16.95 -10.46
CA VAL A 191 3.60 -16.87 -9.03
C VAL A 191 2.95 -15.53 -8.70
N ILE A 192 1.95 -15.56 -7.82
CA ILE A 192 1.23 -14.39 -7.31
C ILE A 192 1.42 -14.32 -5.80
N VAL A 193 2.12 -13.30 -5.33
CA VAL A 193 2.27 -13.00 -3.91
C VAL A 193 1.05 -12.21 -3.43
N CYS A 194 0.34 -12.75 -2.46
CA CYS A 194 -0.81 -12.13 -1.82
C CYS A 194 -0.42 -11.64 -0.43
N PRO A 195 -0.48 -10.33 -0.14
CA PRO A 195 -0.07 -9.80 1.16
C PRO A 195 -0.99 -10.18 2.33
N SER A 196 -2.13 -10.82 2.06
CA SER A 196 -3.06 -11.34 3.06
C SER A 196 -3.76 -12.60 2.56
N GLU A 197 -4.25 -13.40 3.49
CA GLU A 197 -5.10 -14.55 3.20
C GLU A 197 -6.44 -14.09 2.58
N PHE A 198 -6.94 -12.93 3.00
CA PHE A 198 -8.12 -12.33 2.39
C PHE A 198 -7.89 -12.08 0.89
N MET A 199 -6.77 -11.43 0.51
CA MET A 199 -6.41 -11.20 -0.90
C MET A 199 -6.30 -12.53 -1.66
N ARG A 200 -5.61 -13.51 -1.08
CA ARG A 200 -5.46 -14.83 -1.68
C ARG A 200 -6.82 -15.46 -2.00
N LYS A 201 -7.75 -15.47 -1.04
CA LYS A 201 -9.11 -15.99 -1.24
C LYS A 201 -9.89 -15.25 -2.33
N GLN A 202 -9.66 -13.95 -2.52
CA GLN A 202 -10.30 -13.21 -3.60
C GLN A 202 -9.73 -13.62 -4.97
N LEU A 203 -8.41 -13.74 -5.10
CA LEU A 203 -7.77 -14.14 -6.36
C LEU A 203 -8.03 -15.59 -6.71
N ASP A 204 -8.11 -16.49 -5.72
CA ASP A 204 -8.41 -17.91 -5.89
C ASP A 204 -9.83 -18.16 -6.45
N THR A 205 -10.69 -17.14 -6.50
CA THR A 205 -11.99 -17.24 -7.19
C THR A 205 -11.86 -17.33 -8.71
N ASP A 206 -10.69 -16.98 -9.28
CA ASP A 206 -10.37 -17.20 -10.69
C ASP A 206 -9.53 -18.49 -10.82
N PRO A 207 -10.03 -19.54 -11.50
CA PRO A 207 -9.31 -20.80 -11.67
C PRO A 207 -7.95 -20.67 -12.37
N LEU A 208 -7.70 -19.58 -13.11
CA LEU A 208 -6.40 -19.33 -13.74
C LEU A 208 -5.33 -18.87 -12.74
N LEU A 209 -5.74 -18.42 -11.57
CA LEU A 209 -4.87 -17.82 -10.55
C LEU A 209 -4.68 -18.71 -9.33
N ALA A 210 -5.68 -19.54 -8.98
CA ALA A 210 -5.76 -20.27 -7.71
C ALA A 210 -4.50 -21.11 -7.38
N ASP A 211 -3.95 -21.82 -8.37
CA ASP A 211 -2.74 -22.67 -8.16
C ASP A 211 -1.43 -21.87 -8.11
N LYS A 212 -1.50 -20.55 -8.25
CA LYS A 212 -0.32 -19.67 -8.35
C LYS A 212 -0.16 -18.72 -7.17
N THR A 213 -1.14 -18.67 -6.30
CA THR A 213 -1.15 -17.72 -5.17
C THR A 213 -0.34 -18.25 -4.00
N VAL A 214 0.47 -17.37 -3.43
CA VAL A 214 1.26 -17.62 -2.20
C VAL A 214 1.00 -16.46 -1.25
N MET A 215 0.54 -16.76 -0.04
CA MET A 215 0.34 -15.75 0.99
C MET A 215 1.67 -15.41 1.66
N MET A 216 2.01 -14.13 1.69
CA MET A 216 3.14 -13.55 2.41
C MET A 216 2.75 -12.15 2.88
N HIS A 217 2.59 -11.95 4.19
CA HIS A 217 2.39 -10.61 4.74
C HIS A 217 3.54 -9.69 4.35
N ASN A 218 3.30 -8.38 4.31
CA ASN A 218 4.37 -7.41 4.14
C ASN A 218 5.40 -7.52 5.28
N PHE A 219 6.49 -6.81 5.14
CA PHE A 219 7.60 -6.76 6.10
C PHE A 219 7.59 -5.45 6.89
N ILE A 220 8.37 -5.41 7.95
CA ILE A 220 8.69 -4.21 8.70
C ILE A 220 10.18 -3.91 8.63
N GLU A 221 10.55 -2.65 8.85
CA GLU A 221 11.96 -2.26 9.04
C GLU A 221 12.25 -2.18 10.55
N ARG A 222 13.22 -2.96 11.02
CA ARG A 222 13.80 -2.72 12.36
C ARG A 222 14.74 -1.53 12.24
N SER A 223 14.50 -0.47 12.99
CA SER A 223 15.43 0.65 13.04
C SER A 223 16.79 0.18 13.59
N SER A 224 17.75 -0.02 12.69
CA SER A 224 19.15 0.08 13.07
C SER A 224 19.39 1.56 13.34
N GLY A 225 19.75 1.98 14.55
CA GLY A 225 19.87 3.37 14.99
C GLY A 225 20.82 4.28 14.18
N LYS A 226 20.67 4.30 12.87
CA LYS A 226 21.30 5.21 11.93
C LYS A 226 20.22 6.05 11.29
N THR A 227 20.29 7.34 11.51
CA THR A 227 19.48 8.39 10.87
C THR A 227 19.55 8.29 9.35
N ASP A 228 18.48 7.80 8.73
CA ASP A 228 18.30 7.95 7.28
C ASP A 228 17.84 9.39 7.01
N HIS A 229 18.79 10.24 6.64
CA HIS A 229 18.49 11.55 6.07
C HIS A 229 17.92 11.37 4.67
N ILE A 230 16.60 11.37 4.54
CA ILE A 230 15.94 11.60 3.25
C ILE A 230 15.97 13.12 3.05
N GLU A 231 16.89 13.60 2.23
CA GLU A 231 16.92 15.01 1.81
C GLU A 231 15.63 15.34 1.05
N LYS A 232 14.92 16.37 1.51
CA LYS A 232 13.80 16.97 0.78
C LYS A 232 14.35 17.65 -0.48
N PRO A 233 13.81 17.44 -1.67
CA PRO A 233 14.22 18.22 -2.84
C PRO A 233 13.69 19.65 -2.70
N GLY A 234 14.59 20.62 -2.50
CA GLY A 234 14.31 22.02 -2.78
C GLY A 234 14.38 23.05 -1.65
N GLU A 235 15.30 22.94 -0.70
CA GLU A 235 15.67 24.11 0.12
C GLU A 235 17.20 24.26 0.18
N GLY A 236 17.69 25.45 -0.19
CA GLY A 236 19.09 25.82 -0.15
C GLY A 236 19.62 25.99 1.29
N PRO A 237 20.94 26.13 1.49
CA PRO A 237 21.59 25.98 2.78
C PRO A 237 21.23 27.13 3.75
N VAL A 238 20.58 26.79 4.86
CA VAL A 238 20.42 27.69 6.00
C VAL A 238 21.55 27.44 7.01
N SER A 239 22.22 28.52 7.36
CA SER A 239 23.40 28.62 8.19
C SER A 239 23.26 27.96 9.57
N SER A 240 24.35 27.30 9.96
CA SER A 240 24.59 26.67 11.25
C SER A 240 24.38 27.62 12.45
N VAL A 241 23.44 27.30 13.33
CA VAL A 241 23.43 27.79 14.71
C VAL A 241 23.91 26.65 15.61
N ARG A 242 25.02 26.88 16.29
CA ARG A 242 25.54 26.02 17.35
C ARG A 242 24.56 26.03 18.52
N THR A 243 24.09 24.85 18.94
CA THR A 243 23.48 24.65 20.25
C THR A 243 24.43 23.79 21.12
N GLU A 244 24.67 24.27 22.33
CA GLU A 244 25.57 23.70 23.32
C GLU A 244 25.10 22.31 23.78
N GLU A 245 26.08 21.41 23.93
CA GLU A 245 25.90 20.10 24.55
C GLU A 245 25.56 20.29 26.03
N ASN A 246 24.37 19.91 26.44
CA ASN A 246 24.04 19.66 27.82
C ASN A 246 23.95 18.15 28.08
N ASP A 247 24.90 17.73 28.89
CA ASP A 247 25.07 16.46 29.56
C ASP A 247 23.76 16.08 30.29
N VAL A 248 23.04 15.02 29.85
CA VAL A 248 21.87 14.53 30.56
C VAL A 248 22.22 13.20 31.23
N GLY A 249 22.39 13.31 32.52
CA GLY A 249 22.58 12.20 33.44
C GLY A 249 21.45 11.19 33.37
N GLN A 250 21.80 9.91 33.54
CA GLN A 250 20.92 8.79 33.79
C GLN A 250 19.98 9.11 34.97
N ASN A 251 18.68 9.24 34.66
CA ASN A 251 17.62 9.15 35.66
C ASN A 251 16.51 8.27 35.17
N GLY A 252 15.97 7.44 36.07
CA GLY A 252 14.94 6.43 35.87
C GLY A 252 13.74 6.94 35.09
N GLY A 253 13.27 6.10 34.16
CA GLY A 253 12.20 6.47 33.23
C GLY A 253 10.91 6.82 33.94
N ASP A 254 10.55 8.08 33.91
CA ASP A 254 9.17 8.51 34.00
C ASP A 254 8.45 7.97 32.76
N GLU A 255 7.51 7.05 32.97
CA GLU A 255 6.58 6.57 31.94
C GLU A 255 5.79 7.81 31.46
N LYS A 256 6.21 8.41 30.34
CA LYS A 256 5.48 9.53 29.74
C LYS A 256 4.03 9.07 29.55
N SER A 257 3.10 9.77 30.18
CA SER A 257 1.66 9.53 30.06
C SER A 257 1.27 9.48 28.58
N LYS A 258 0.63 8.37 28.17
CA LYS A 258 0.14 8.16 26.81
C LYS A 258 -1.24 8.85 26.69
N ASP A 259 -1.23 10.13 26.37
CA ASP A 259 -2.38 11.02 26.53
C ASP A 259 -3.12 11.34 25.22
N TYR A 260 -2.95 10.55 24.16
CA TYR A 260 -3.66 10.74 22.90
C TYR A 260 -3.92 9.44 22.15
N VAL A 261 -4.92 9.49 21.27
CA VAL A 261 -5.22 8.48 20.27
C VAL A 261 -4.60 8.91 18.94
N LEU A 262 -3.89 7.99 18.27
CA LEU A 262 -3.19 8.29 17.02
C LEU A 262 -3.94 7.75 15.80
N TYR A 263 -4.04 8.57 14.76
CA TYR A 263 -4.29 8.13 13.39
C TYR A 263 -3.13 8.59 12.51
N PHE A 264 -2.56 7.70 11.71
CA PHE A 264 -1.60 8.11 10.69
C PHE A 264 -1.83 7.40 9.36
N GLY A 265 -1.82 8.18 8.29
CA GLY A 265 -2.12 7.74 6.95
C GLY A 265 -2.75 8.82 6.09
N ARG A 266 -3.21 8.44 4.90
CA ARG A 266 -3.85 9.38 3.98
C ARG A 266 -5.24 9.80 4.49
N PHE A 267 -5.53 11.09 4.46
CA PHE A 267 -6.84 11.63 4.83
C PHE A 267 -7.81 11.52 3.65
N SER A 268 -8.51 10.39 3.56
CA SER A 268 -9.42 10.09 2.46
C SER A 268 -10.63 9.26 2.92
N GLU A 269 -11.68 9.23 2.09
CA GLU A 269 -12.92 8.53 2.42
C GLU A 269 -12.69 7.03 2.63
N GLU A 270 -11.95 6.39 1.73
CA GLU A 270 -11.69 4.95 1.81
C GLU A 270 -10.86 4.54 3.03
N LYS A 271 -10.09 5.49 3.59
CA LYS A 271 -9.38 5.29 4.86
C LYS A 271 -10.22 5.54 6.10
N GLY A 272 -11.51 5.88 5.93
CA GLY A 272 -12.46 6.09 7.01
C GLY A 272 -12.21 7.35 7.83
N THR A 273 -11.51 8.34 7.25
CA THR A 273 -11.17 9.59 7.95
C THR A 273 -12.44 10.32 8.41
N GLU A 274 -13.52 10.33 7.61
CA GLU A 274 -14.79 10.99 8.02
C GLU A 274 -15.48 10.26 9.16
N THR A 275 -15.47 8.93 9.15
CA THR A 275 -16.02 8.10 10.23
C THR A 275 -15.28 8.35 11.53
N LEU A 276 -13.94 8.43 11.47
CA LEU A 276 -13.13 8.75 12.65
C LEU A 276 -13.39 10.18 13.15
N LEU A 277 -13.51 11.18 12.27
CA LEU A 277 -13.83 12.56 12.67
C LEU A 277 -15.19 12.66 13.37
N LYS A 278 -16.18 11.88 12.92
CA LYS A 278 -17.49 11.81 13.61
C LYS A 278 -17.35 11.16 14.99
N ALA A 279 -16.54 10.12 15.14
CA ALA A 279 -16.24 9.54 16.44
C ALA A 279 -15.49 10.53 17.35
N CYS A 280 -14.49 11.27 16.83
CA CYS A 280 -13.80 12.33 17.56
C CYS A 280 -14.78 13.39 18.09
N SER A 281 -15.73 13.82 17.26
CA SER A 281 -16.74 14.80 17.66
C SER A 281 -17.67 14.32 18.78
N ALA A 282 -17.90 13.01 18.88
CA ALA A 282 -18.66 12.37 19.97
C ALA A 282 -17.82 12.16 21.25
N LEU A 283 -16.51 12.43 21.20
CA LEU A 283 -15.53 12.19 22.25
C LEU A 283 -14.71 13.44 22.54
N PRO A 284 -15.33 14.58 22.91
CA PRO A 284 -14.64 15.88 22.99
C PRO A 284 -13.58 15.95 24.11
N ASP A 285 -13.63 15.03 25.06
CA ASP A 285 -12.72 14.88 26.18
C ASP A 285 -11.46 14.01 25.86
N ILE A 286 -11.42 13.39 24.69
CA ILE A 286 -10.29 12.58 24.23
C ILE A 286 -9.46 13.35 23.21
N PRO A 287 -8.15 13.54 23.45
CA PRO A 287 -7.27 14.16 22.47
C PRO A 287 -6.85 13.19 21.38
N PHE A 288 -6.88 13.65 20.13
CA PHE A 288 -6.45 12.90 18.97
C PHE A 288 -5.30 13.60 18.26
N ILE A 289 -4.32 12.83 17.78
CA ILE A 289 -3.29 13.30 16.86
C ILE A 289 -3.48 12.60 15.52
N PHE A 290 -3.57 13.40 14.46
CA PHE A 290 -3.61 12.89 13.09
C PHE A 290 -2.32 13.27 12.36
N ALA A 291 -1.64 12.29 11.78
CA ALA A 291 -0.41 12.46 11.02
C ALA A 291 -0.62 11.98 9.58
N GLY A 292 -0.61 12.91 8.63
CA GLY A 292 -0.85 12.62 7.22
C GLY A 292 -1.34 13.82 6.44
N THR A 293 -1.66 13.58 5.19
CA THR A 293 -2.25 14.57 4.27
C THR A 293 -3.29 13.89 3.38
N GLY A 294 -4.12 14.66 2.72
CA GLY A 294 -5.10 14.11 1.78
C GLY A 294 -6.28 15.02 1.48
N PRO A 295 -7.23 14.55 0.67
CA PRO A 295 -8.38 15.35 0.26
C PRO A 295 -9.28 15.85 1.40
N LEU A 296 -9.20 15.21 2.57
CA LEU A 296 -10.02 15.54 3.75
C LEU A 296 -9.27 16.38 4.80
N GLU A 297 -8.09 16.91 4.46
CA GLU A 297 -7.23 17.67 5.39
C GLU A 297 -7.94 18.89 5.98
N GLU A 298 -8.74 19.60 5.19
CA GLU A 298 -9.52 20.74 5.68
C GLU A 298 -10.51 20.34 6.78
N LYS A 299 -11.18 19.18 6.62
CA LYS A 299 -12.09 18.66 7.65
C LYS A 299 -11.34 18.24 8.93
N VAL A 300 -10.14 17.68 8.79
CA VAL A 300 -9.28 17.35 9.93
C VAL A 300 -8.91 18.61 10.70
N ASN A 301 -8.51 19.68 10.00
CA ASN A 301 -8.12 20.95 10.62
C ASN A 301 -9.28 21.67 11.34
N GLN A 302 -10.52 21.37 11.01
CA GLN A 302 -11.72 21.94 11.64
C GLN A 302 -12.17 21.20 12.90
N ALA A 303 -11.65 20.01 13.17
CA ALA A 303 -12.04 19.18 14.31
C ALA A 303 -11.40 19.70 15.62
N ALA A 304 -12.22 19.98 16.64
CA ALA A 304 -11.80 20.72 17.83
C ALA A 304 -10.81 19.96 18.74
N ASN A 305 -10.91 18.63 18.80
CA ASN A 305 -10.07 17.78 19.64
C ASN A 305 -9.07 16.94 18.82
N VAL A 306 -8.78 17.37 17.59
CA VAL A 306 -7.81 16.72 16.69
C VAL A 306 -6.65 17.67 16.41
N GLU A 307 -5.44 17.27 16.72
CA GLU A 307 -4.22 17.95 16.31
C GLU A 307 -3.71 17.35 15.00
N ASN A 308 -3.69 18.14 13.92
CA ASN A 308 -3.11 17.74 12.64
C ASN A 308 -1.61 18.05 12.62
N ARG A 309 -0.78 17.01 12.52
CA ARG A 309 0.69 17.12 12.40
C ARG A 309 1.17 17.20 10.94
N GLY A 310 0.24 17.13 9.97
CA GLY A 310 0.64 17.03 8.57
C GLY A 310 1.38 15.73 8.25
N PHE A 311 2.15 15.72 7.16
CA PHE A 311 2.98 14.58 6.81
C PHE A 311 4.17 14.44 7.74
N VAL A 312 4.24 13.33 8.46
CA VAL A 312 5.31 13.00 9.42
C VAL A 312 5.98 11.70 8.98
N SER A 313 7.29 11.59 9.15
CA SER A 313 8.06 10.39 8.79
C SER A 313 9.29 10.22 9.70
N GLY A 314 10.00 9.10 9.56
CA GLY A 314 11.24 8.85 10.29
C GLY A 314 11.06 8.80 11.81
N GLU A 315 11.98 9.42 12.55
CA GLU A 315 12.01 9.39 14.02
C GLU A 315 10.82 10.10 14.66
N GLU A 316 10.33 11.17 14.03
CA GLU A 316 9.15 11.89 14.53
C GLU A 316 7.91 11.00 14.49
N LEU A 317 7.67 10.28 13.39
CA LEU A 317 6.56 9.33 13.29
C LEU A 317 6.70 8.20 14.32
N ARG A 318 7.90 7.65 14.49
CA ARG A 318 8.17 6.62 15.50
C ARG A 318 7.82 7.10 16.90
N SER A 319 8.24 8.32 17.24
CA SER A 319 7.95 8.93 18.54
C SER A 319 6.45 9.14 18.75
N LEU A 320 5.73 9.58 17.72
CA LEU A 320 4.27 9.69 17.77
C LEU A 320 3.60 8.33 17.96
N ILE A 321 4.05 7.29 17.27
CA ILE A 321 3.49 5.95 17.45
C ILE A 321 3.75 5.45 18.86
N ALA A 322 5.00 5.46 19.31
CA ALA A 322 5.38 4.95 20.64
C ALA A 322 4.73 5.72 21.80
N GLY A 323 4.45 7.02 21.61
CA GLY A 323 3.79 7.88 22.60
C GLY A 323 2.27 7.78 22.63
N ALA A 324 1.63 7.15 21.65
CA ALA A 324 0.19 7.03 21.59
C ALA A 324 -0.34 5.97 22.59
N ARG A 325 -1.52 6.20 23.16
CA ARG A 325 -2.21 5.20 23.99
C ARG A 325 -2.61 3.99 23.15
N PHE A 326 -3.18 4.23 22.01
CA PHE A 326 -3.43 3.28 20.92
C PHE A 326 -3.60 4.03 19.61
N SER A 327 -3.56 3.32 18.49
CA SER A 327 -3.81 3.88 17.16
C SER A 327 -5.07 3.29 16.53
N VAL A 328 -5.73 4.08 15.66
CA VAL A 328 -7.00 3.73 15.03
C VAL A 328 -6.84 3.65 13.52
N TYR A 329 -7.37 2.57 12.91
CA TYR A 329 -7.35 2.32 11.46
C TYR A 329 -8.76 2.04 10.96
N PRO A 330 -9.56 3.08 10.69
CA PRO A 330 -10.99 2.97 10.42
C PRO A 330 -11.31 2.75 8.93
N SER A 331 -10.45 2.04 8.20
CA SER A 331 -10.59 1.85 6.76
C SER A 331 -11.97 1.30 6.38
N GLU A 332 -12.60 1.90 5.37
CA GLU A 332 -13.89 1.50 4.81
C GLU A 332 -13.76 0.78 3.47
N TRP A 333 -12.60 0.26 3.20
CA TRP A 333 -12.31 -0.60 2.06
C TRP A 333 -11.47 -1.79 2.49
N TYR A 334 -11.28 -2.75 1.58
CA TYR A 334 -10.45 -3.91 1.86
C TYR A 334 -8.96 -3.56 1.80
N GLU A 335 -8.37 -3.27 2.95
CA GLU A 335 -6.91 -3.20 3.09
C GLU A 335 -6.30 -4.59 2.86
N ASN A 336 -5.09 -4.62 2.31
CA ASN A 336 -4.37 -5.89 2.17
C ASN A 336 -3.55 -6.22 3.41
N CYS A 337 -2.45 -5.51 3.58
CA CYS A 337 -1.53 -5.69 4.69
C CYS A 337 -0.95 -4.31 5.01
N PRO A 338 -1.69 -3.46 5.75
CA PRO A 338 -1.30 -2.09 6.00
C PRO A 338 -0.05 -2.02 6.87
N PHE A 339 1.00 -1.37 6.36
CA PHE A 339 2.24 -1.12 7.09
C PHE A 339 1.99 -0.42 8.42
N SER A 340 1.09 0.56 8.44
CA SER A 340 0.78 1.34 9.63
C SER A 340 0.28 0.51 10.82
N VAL A 341 -0.52 -0.53 10.58
CA VAL A 341 -0.97 -1.46 11.64
C VAL A 341 0.20 -2.27 12.17
N MET A 342 1.10 -2.73 11.29
CA MET A 342 2.29 -3.46 11.69
C MET A 342 3.27 -2.56 12.45
N GLU A 343 3.51 -1.34 11.97
CA GLU A 343 4.39 -0.34 12.60
C GLU A 343 3.91 0.02 14.00
N SER A 344 2.60 0.26 14.19
CA SER A 344 2.06 0.53 15.52
C SER A 344 2.37 -0.57 16.52
N GLN A 345 2.08 -1.80 16.18
CA GLN A 345 2.31 -2.94 17.07
C GLN A 345 3.82 -3.17 17.29
N MET A 346 4.65 -2.94 16.27
CA MET A 346 6.11 -3.04 16.40
C MET A 346 6.67 -2.07 17.45
N TYR A 347 6.09 -0.87 17.57
CA TYR A 347 6.48 0.12 18.59
C TYR A 347 5.73 -0.04 19.92
N GLY A 348 5.01 -1.16 20.09
CA GLY A 348 4.27 -1.46 21.31
C GLY A 348 2.99 -0.65 21.47
N THR A 349 2.43 -0.13 20.38
CA THR A 349 1.17 0.63 20.42
C THR A 349 0.02 -0.26 19.96
N PRO A 350 -0.98 -0.52 20.84
CA PRO A 350 -2.17 -1.27 20.51
C PRO A 350 -2.94 -0.64 19.34
N VAL A 351 -3.71 -1.45 18.63
CA VAL A 351 -4.42 -1.00 17.43
C VAL A 351 -5.92 -1.26 17.52
N LEU A 352 -6.73 -0.31 17.09
CA LEU A 352 -8.16 -0.49 16.86
C LEU A 352 -8.40 -0.43 15.34
N VAL A 353 -8.84 -1.55 14.76
CA VAL A 353 -8.84 -1.76 13.31
C VAL A 353 -10.22 -2.16 12.81
N SER A 354 -10.66 -1.64 11.65
CA SER A 354 -11.88 -2.12 11.01
C SER A 354 -11.77 -3.60 10.60
N ASP A 355 -12.85 -4.34 10.67
CA ASP A 355 -12.95 -5.78 10.37
C ASP A 355 -12.92 -6.10 8.86
N LEU A 356 -12.28 -5.24 8.05
CA LEU A 356 -12.30 -5.31 6.59
C LEU A 356 -10.96 -5.76 5.98
N GLY A 357 -11.04 -6.67 5.02
CA GLY A 357 -9.89 -7.11 4.23
C GLY A 357 -8.88 -7.94 4.98
N GLY A 358 -7.59 -7.65 4.74
CA GLY A 358 -6.47 -8.33 5.40
C GLY A 358 -5.98 -7.63 6.67
N ALA A 359 -6.48 -6.45 7.01
CA ALA A 359 -6.06 -5.73 8.21
C ALA A 359 -6.33 -6.50 9.51
N PRO A 360 -7.48 -7.20 9.68
CA PRO A 360 -7.73 -8.06 10.85
C PRO A 360 -6.73 -9.19 11.04
N GLU A 361 -6.09 -9.66 9.97
CA GLU A 361 -5.09 -10.76 10.04
C GLU A 361 -3.82 -10.35 10.80
N LEU A 362 -3.60 -9.05 10.94
CA LEU A 362 -2.44 -8.48 11.62
C LEU A 362 -2.68 -8.26 13.13
N VAL A 363 -3.93 -8.43 13.61
CA VAL A 363 -4.33 -8.10 14.98
C VAL A 363 -4.75 -9.36 15.71
N GLN A 364 -4.22 -9.56 16.91
CA GLN A 364 -4.74 -10.55 17.86
C GLN A 364 -5.82 -9.86 18.72
N ALA A 365 -7.07 -9.92 18.25
CA ALA A 365 -8.19 -9.27 18.93
C ALA A 365 -8.28 -9.69 20.42
N GLY A 366 -8.48 -8.72 21.30
CA GLY A 366 -8.47 -8.90 22.74
C GLY A 366 -7.07 -9.14 23.34
N LYS A 367 -5.97 -8.97 22.57
CA LYS A 367 -4.59 -9.14 23.04
C LYS A 367 -3.65 -8.04 22.60
N THR A 368 -3.67 -7.63 21.34
CA THR A 368 -2.80 -6.59 20.80
C THR A 368 -3.57 -5.40 20.27
N GLY A 369 -4.88 -5.46 20.40
CA GLY A 369 -5.83 -4.48 19.92
C GLY A 369 -7.21 -5.09 19.75
N ASP A 370 -8.13 -4.33 19.18
CA ASP A 370 -9.49 -4.75 18.93
C ASP A 370 -9.93 -4.51 17.50
N LEU A 371 -11.04 -5.15 17.11
CA LEU A 371 -11.68 -4.98 15.82
C LEU A 371 -13.05 -4.32 16.02
N PHE A 372 -13.47 -3.53 15.05
CA PHE A 372 -14.82 -2.95 14.99
C PHE A 372 -15.34 -3.03 13.55
N ARG A 373 -16.65 -2.95 13.36
CA ARG A 373 -17.29 -3.00 12.06
C ARG A 373 -16.95 -1.77 11.24
N GLY A 374 -16.32 -1.98 10.07
CA GLY A 374 -15.93 -0.89 9.18
C GLY A 374 -17.11 0.01 8.80
N GLY A 375 -16.94 1.34 8.99
CA GLY A 375 -17.98 2.35 8.77
C GLY A 375 -19.00 2.52 9.91
N ASP A 376 -18.95 1.72 10.96
CA ASP A 376 -19.84 1.85 12.12
C ASP A 376 -19.28 2.87 13.12
N ILE A 377 -19.83 4.08 13.07
CA ILE A 377 -19.41 5.20 13.93
C ILE A 377 -19.68 4.92 15.40
N GLN A 378 -20.82 4.29 15.70
CA GLN A 378 -21.21 4.03 17.09
C GLN A 378 -20.27 3.01 17.72
N GLU A 379 -20.06 1.87 17.07
CA GLU A 379 -19.16 0.82 17.54
C GLU A 379 -17.72 1.35 17.68
N LEU A 380 -17.23 2.12 16.70
CA LEU A 380 -15.93 2.78 16.77
C LEU A 380 -15.83 3.71 18.00
N THR A 381 -16.85 4.54 18.22
CA THR A 381 -16.89 5.47 19.36
C THR A 381 -16.87 4.73 20.69
N GLU A 382 -17.63 3.65 20.82
CA GLU A 382 -17.69 2.81 22.02
C GLU A 382 -16.33 2.13 22.30
N HIS A 383 -15.68 1.57 21.29
CA HIS A 383 -14.35 0.97 21.42
C HIS A 383 -13.29 2.00 21.82
N ILE A 384 -13.27 3.17 21.18
CA ILE A 384 -12.34 4.25 21.54
C ILE A 384 -12.55 4.65 23.01
N ARG A 385 -13.80 4.84 23.46
CA ARG A 385 -14.14 5.21 24.83
C ARG A 385 -13.70 4.12 25.81
N THR A 386 -13.93 2.86 25.49
CA THR A 386 -13.57 1.72 26.34
C THR A 386 -12.05 1.64 26.52
N LEU A 387 -11.29 1.67 25.45
CA LEU A 387 -9.81 1.64 25.50
C LEU A 387 -9.23 2.88 26.18
N TRP A 388 -9.84 4.07 25.96
CA TRP A 388 -9.38 5.30 26.60
C TRP A 388 -9.58 5.25 28.13
N ASN A 389 -10.68 4.71 28.62
CA ASN A 389 -11.01 4.64 30.04
C ASN A 389 -10.32 3.47 30.77
N ASP A 390 -9.69 2.55 30.02
CA ASP A 390 -8.97 1.40 30.61
C ASP A 390 -7.48 1.43 30.21
N PRO A 391 -6.66 2.24 30.89
CA PRO A 391 -5.22 2.32 30.60
C PRO A 391 -4.48 1.03 30.97
N GLU A 392 -5.01 0.19 31.88
CA GLU A 392 -4.43 -1.11 32.23
C GLU A 392 -4.56 -2.08 31.06
N LEU A 393 -5.73 -2.17 30.44
CA LEU A 393 -5.96 -2.97 29.24
C LEU A 393 -5.03 -2.51 28.09
N CYS A 394 -4.88 -1.20 27.89
CA CYS A 394 -3.95 -0.68 26.89
C CYS A 394 -2.49 -1.05 27.19
N ARG A 395 -2.08 -1.09 28.47
CA ARG A 395 -0.74 -1.56 28.86
C ARG A 395 -0.57 -3.05 28.59
N GLU A 396 -1.57 -3.87 28.93
CA GLU A 396 -1.55 -5.31 28.63
C GLU A 396 -1.40 -5.55 27.12
N TYR A 397 -2.20 -4.86 26.30
CA TYR A 397 -2.10 -4.95 24.84
C TYR A 397 -0.73 -4.47 24.34
N SER A 398 -0.19 -3.41 24.92
CA SER A 398 1.15 -2.89 24.58
C SER A 398 2.24 -3.93 24.85
N GLU A 399 2.20 -4.61 26.00
CA GLU A 399 3.16 -5.68 26.31
C GLU A 399 3.00 -6.87 25.35
N ASN A 400 1.77 -7.23 25.00
CA ASN A 400 1.51 -8.29 24.04
C ASN A 400 2.01 -7.94 22.63
N CYS A 401 1.93 -6.66 22.22
CA CYS A 401 2.47 -6.19 20.95
C CYS A 401 3.97 -6.46 20.80
N LYS A 402 4.74 -6.39 21.88
CA LYS A 402 6.19 -6.71 21.88
C LYS A 402 6.49 -8.17 21.50
N ASN A 403 5.51 -9.06 21.63
CA ASN A 403 5.64 -10.47 21.31
C ASN A 403 5.19 -10.82 19.89
N ILE A 404 4.59 -9.87 19.15
CA ILE A 404 4.23 -10.08 17.74
C ILE A 404 5.50 -10.15 16.90
N LYS A 405 5.53 -11.11 15.99
CA LYS A 405 6.61 -11.26 15.02
C LYS A 405 6.08 -10.99 13.62
N PHE A 406 6.43 -9.84 13.09
CA PHE A 406 6.36 -9.59 11.66
C PHE A 406 7.72 -9.89 11.02
N ASP A 407 7.72 -10.33 9.77
CA ASP A 407 8.97 -10.49 9.04
C ASP A 407 9.70 -9.16 8.90
N THR A 408 10.99 -9.12 9.15
CA THR A 408 11.82 -8.00 8.75
C THR A 408 12.01 -8.01 7.24
N ILE A 409 12.50 -6.90 6.68
CA ILE A 409 12.79 -6.84 5.23
C ILE A 409 13.83 -7.89 4.82
N GLU A 410 14.79 -8.20 5.68
CA GLU A 410 15.80 -9.25 5.45
C GLU A 410 15.17 -10.64 5.41
N GLU A 411 14.34 -10.97 6.40
CA GLU A 411 13.61 -12.25 6.47
C GLU A 411 12.65 -12.39 5.30
N TYR A 412 11.95 -11.33 4.94
CA TYR A 412 11.04 -11.32 3.79
C TYR A 412 11.79 -11.50 2.48
N CYS A 413 12.93 -10.81 2.30
CA CYS A 413 13.78 -10.93 1.12
C CYS A 413 14.29 -12.37 0.94
N ASP A 414 14.76 -12.98 2.00
CA ASP A 414 15.21 -14.40 1.98
C ASP A 414 14.05 -15.35 1.63
N LYS A 415 12.87 -15.13 2.22
CA LYS A 415 11.68 -15.93 1.93
C LYS A 415 11.21 -15.80 0.48
N ILE A 416 11.15 -14.57 -0.06
CA ILE A 416 10.66 -14.36 -1.43
C ILE A 416 11.63 -14.93 -2.46
N VAL A 417 12.94 -14.80 -2.21
CA VAL A 417 13.95 -15.42 -3.10
C VAL A 417 13.79 -16.93 -3.12
N ARG A 418 13.75 -17.59 -1.96
CA ARG A 418 13.67 -19.06 -1.89
C ARG A 418 12.34 -19.63 -2.35
N LYS A 419 11.22 -19.03 -1.93
CA LYS A 419 9.88 -19.58 -2.15
C LYS A 419 9.21 -19.11 -3.44
N VAL A 420 9.66 -17.98 -3.99
CA VAL A 420 8.97 -17.32 -5.10
C VAL A 420 9.87 -17.17 -6.32
N TYR A 421 11.13 -16.76 -6.16
CA TYR A 421 12.02 -16.52 -7.30
C TYR A 421 12.73 -17.78 -7.78
N GLN A 422 13.04 -18.71 -6.89
CA GLN A 422 13.81 -19.93 -7.18
C GLN A 422 12.95 -21.22 -7.24
N SER A 423 11.69 -21.17 -6.80
CA SER A 423 10.79 -22.35 -6.77
C SER A 423 10.30 -22.83 -8.12
#